data_c2a5e68a4f78047842d2abf077a61099
#
_entry.id   c2a5e68a4f78047842d2abf077a61099
#
_cell.length_a   1.000
_cell.length_b   1.000
_cell.length_c   1.000
_cell.angle_alpha   90.00
_cell.angle_beta   90.00
_cell.angle_gamma   90.00
#
_symmetry.space_group_name_H-M   'P 1'
#
loop_
_entity.id
_entity.type
_entity.pdbx_description
1 polymer ?
#
loop_
_entity_poly.entity_id
_entity_poly.type
_entity_poly.pdbx_seq_one_letter_code
_entity_poly.pdbx_strand_id
1 'polypeptide(L)'
;MARGKAISVKIATPKVIKALETKLAQLVKDYDSQEANEAKYQKAYEAWKKEIGKWAIANYAKSENLRTNYRSWNNTLNVDFDIIVKENDFPKEPEKDYETIHQHTYREMKEDITNALTILKMTDEETVNASTMKQIAKYL
;
A
#
# COMPACT_ATOMS: atom_id res chain seq x y z
N MET A 1 27.58 4.27 -39.85
CA MET A 1 26.64 4.66 -38.82
C MET A 1 27.34 4.75 -37.46
N ALA A 2 27.43 5.92 -36.89
CA ALA A 2 27.98 6.05 -35.55
C ALA A 2 26.99 5.47 -34.53
N ARG A 3 27.36 4.43 -33.85
CA ARG A 3 26.62 3.97 -32.69
C ARG A 3 26.78 5.03 -31.59
N GLY A 4 25.68 5.50 -31.03
CA GLY A 4 25.73 6.36 -29.87
C GLY A 4 26.54 5.66 -28.75
N LYS A 5 27.38 6.41 -28.06
CA LYS A 5 28.12 5.88 -26.91
C LYS A 5 27.13 5.48 -25.83
N ALA A 6 27.19 4.25 -25.35
CA ALA A 6 26.46 3.86 -24.15
C ALA A 6 26.99 4.67 -22.96
N ILE A 7 26.09 5.34 -22.26
CA ILE A 7 26.44 6.05 -21.03
C ILE A 7 26.56 5.03 -19.93
N SER A 8 27.79 4.83 -19.43
CA SER A 8 28.03 3.96 -18.28
C SER A 8 28.06 4.82 -17.02
N VAL A 9 27.14 4.57 -16.12
CA VAL A 9 27.12 5.22 -14.80
C VAL A 9 27.67 4.23 -13.78
N LYS A 10 28.75 4.64 -13.12
CA LYS A 10 29.33 3.87 -12.01
C LYS A 10 28.87 4.47 -10.69
N ILE A 11 28.27 3.65 -9.85
CA ILE A 11 27.79 4.07 -8.54
C ILE A 11 28.72 3.50 -7.47
N ALA A 12 29.18 4.37 -6.56
CA ALA A 12 30.06 3.97 -5.48
C ALA A 12 29.38 2.95 -4.55
N THR A 13 30.09 1.88 -4.21
CA THR A 13 29.58 0.81 -3.33
C THR A 13 29.01 1.34 -2.01
N PRO A 14 29.69 2.28 -1.28
CA PRO A 14 29.12 2.83 -0.05
C PRO A 14 27.78 3.52 -0.22
N LYS A 15 27.54 4.17 -1.35
CA LYS A 15 26.26 4.83 -1.64
C LYS A 15 25.14 3.82 -1.84
N VAL A 16 25.42 2.71 -2.53
CA VAL A 16 24.46 1.64 -2.75
C VAL A 16 24.14 0.94 -1.43
N ILE A 17 25.14 0.65 -0.62
CA ILE A 17 24.95 0.06 0.72
C ILE A 17 24.02 0.94 1.56
N LYS A 18 24.30 2.24 1.61
CA LYS A 18 23.47 3.18 2.37
C LYS A 18 22.02 3.23 1.86
N ALA A 19 21.83 3.25 0.54
CA ALA A 19 20.51 3.25 -0.07
C ALA A 19 19.74 1.98 0.28
N LEU A 20 20.38 0.82 0.24
CA LEU A 20 19.76 -0.46 0.60
C LEU A 20 19.45 -0.55 2.10
N GLU A 21 20.33 -0.06 2.95
CA GLU A 21 20.10 -0.01 4.40
C GLU A 21 18.89 0.89 4.73
N THR A 22 18.80 2.03 4.08
CA THR A 22 17.66 2.95 4.22
C THR A 22 16.36 2.30 3.75
N LYS A 23 16.40 1.61 2.60
CA LYS A 23 15.26 0.89 2.07
C LYS A 23 14.81 -0.24 2.99
N LEU A 24 15.75 -1.00 3.53
CA LEU A 24 15.45 -2.07 4.47
C LEU A 24 14.82 -1.54 5.75
N ALA A 25 15.37 -0.47 6.33
CA ALA A 25 14.84 0.15 7.52
C ALA A 25 13.41 0.67 7.29
N GLN A 26 13.15 1.28 6.13
CA GLN A 26 11.83 1.76 5.76
C GLN A 26 10.84 0.60 5.57
N LEU A 27 11.27 -0.47 4.93
CA LEU A 27 10.44 -1.67 4.73
C LEU A 27 10.02 -2.28 6.06
N VAL A 28 10.97 -2.44 6.99
CA VAL A 28 10.69 -2.99 8.34
C VAL A 28 9.72 -2.09 9.10
N LYS A 29 9.93 -0.78 9.05
CA LYS A 29 9.06 0.20 9.70
C LYS A 29 7.65 0.17 9.13
N ASP A 30 7.51 0.13 7.80
CA ASP A 30 6.22 0.10 7.13
C ASP A 30 5.46 -1.19 7.46
N TYR A 31 6.16 -2.32 7.49
CA TYR A 31 5.55 -3.60 7.84
C TYR A 31 5.13 -3.63 9.32
N ASP A 32 5.97 -3.20 10.22
CA ASP A 32 5.69 -3.22 11.66
C ASP A 32 4.56 -2.26 12.04
N SER A 33 4.41 -1.13 11.33
CA SER A 33 3.34 -0.17 11.57
C SER A 33 2.02 -0.54 10.91
N GLN A 34 2.00 -1.54 10.04
CA GLN A 34 0.83 -1.95 9.26
C GLN A 34 -0.35 -2.35 10.15
N GLU A 35 -0.11 -3.10 11.20
CA GLU A 35 -1.16 -3.54 12.12
C GLU A 35 -1.84 -2.36 12.82
N ALA A 36 -1.05 -1.40 13.30
CA ALA A 36 -1.57 -0.17 13.92
C ALA A 36 -2.34 0.70 12.92
N ASN A 37 -1.85 0.82 11.69
CA ASN A 37 -2.51 1.55 10.61
C ASN A 37 -3.84 0.89 10.23
N GLU A 38 -3.87 -0.44 10.15
CA GLU A 38 -5.09 -1.20 9.89
C GLU A 38 -6.13 -0.99 10.98
N ALA A 39 -5.74 -1.08 12.25
CA ALA A 39 -6.63 -0.86 13.39
C ALA A 39 -7.21 0.56 13.38
N LYS A 40 -6.40 1.57 13.07
CA LYS A 40 -6.82 2.96 12.94
C LYS A 40 -7.82 3.15 11.80
N TYR A 41 -7.56 2.56 10.66
CA TYR A 41 -8.45 2.60 9.51
C TYR A 41 -9.79 1.93 9.81
N GLN A 42 -9.77 0.74 10.42
CA GLN A 42 -10.99 0.00 10.79
C GLN A 42 -11.85 0.80 11.77
N LYS A 43 -11.24 1.47 12.72
CA LYS A 43 -11.95 2.32 13.67
C LYS A 43 -12.63 3.51 12.96
N ALA A 44 -11.91 4.15 12.04
CA ALA A 44 -12.46 5.25 11.24
C ALA A 44 -13.59 4.76 10.32
N TYR A 45 -13.45 3.60 9.73
CA TYR A 45 -14.45 2.98 8.86
C TYR A 45 -15.73 2.64 9.64
N GLU A 46 -15.62 2.07 10.84
CA GLU A 46 -16.77 1.76 11.69
C GLU A 46 -17.49 3.04 12.13
N ALA A 47 -16.75 4.10 12.45
CA ALA A 47 -17.35 5.40 12.76
C ALA A 47 -18.11 5.98 11.55
N TRP A 48 -17.51 5.88 10.37
CA TRP A 48 -18.15 6.33 9.13
C TRP A 48 -19.42 5.53 8.82
N LYS A 49 -19.43 4.22 9.02
CA LYS A 49 -20.63 3.39 8.82
C LYS A 49 -21.81 3.87 9.66
N LYS A 50 -21.56 4.21 10.91
CA LYS A 50 -22.58 4.76 11.80
C LYS A 50 -23.07 6.12 11.31
N GLU A 51 -22.15 6.97 10.90
CA GLU A 51 -22.46 8.31 10.41
C GLU A 51 -23.24 8.27 9.11
N ILE A 52 -22.84 7.47 8.13
CA ILE A 52 -23.54 7.33 6.85
C ILE A 52 -24.91 6.69 7.04
N GLY A 53 -25.05 5.76 7.97
CA GLY A 53 -26.33 5.16 8.33
C GLY A 53 -27.32 6.20 8.88
N LYS A 54 -26.88 7.02 9.81
CA LYS A 54 -27.68 8.13 10.37
C LYS A 54 -28.07 9.14 9.29
N TRP A 55 -27.10 9.50 8.43
CA TRP A 55 -27.34 10.42 7.33
C TRP A 55 -28.37 9.86 6.33
N ALA A 56 -28.26 8.59 5.97
CA ALA A 56 -29.19 7.93 5.06
C ALA A 56 -30.63 7.91 5.64
N ILE A 57 -30.77 7.62 6.92
CA ILE A 57 -32.06 7.65 7.59
C ILE A 57 -32.66 9.08 7.58
N ALA A 58 -31.84 10.09 7.88
CA ALA A 58 -32.25 11.47 7.87
C ALA A 58 -32.69 11.97 6.48
N ASN A 59 -32.14 11.39 5.43
CA ASN A 59 -32.41 11.75 4.03
C ASN A 59 -33.31 10.75 3.30
N TYR A 60 -33.89 9.80 4.00
CA TYR A 60 -34.74 8.76 3.42
C TYR A 60 -35.89 9.32 2.58
N ALA A 61 -36.49 10.46 2.99
CA ALA A 61 -37.58 11.11 2.25
C ALA A 61 -37.17 11.48 0.80
N LYS A 62 -35.86 11.63 0.52
CA LYS A 62 -35.35 11.94 -0.81
C LYS A 62 -34.90 10.68 -1.57
N SER A 63 -35.12 9.50 -0.99
CA SER A 63 -34.66 8.25 -1.59
C SER A 63 -35.44 7.84 -2.81
N GLU A 64 -34.80 7.15 -3.73
CA GLU A 64 -35.38 6.57 -4.94
C GLU A 64 -34.91 5.10 -5.07
N ASN A 65 -35.63 4.34 -5.90
CA ASN A 65 -35.22 2.97 -6.26
C ASN A 65 -35.07 2.04 -5.06
N LEU A 66 -36.05 2.03 -4.17
CA LEU A 66 -36.06 1.10 -3.04
C LEU A 66 -36.03 -0.34 -3.53
N ARG A 67 -35.07 -1.10 -3.07
CA ARG A 67 -34.89 -2.53 -3.42
C ARG A 67 -34.84 -3.35 -2.15
N THR A 68 -35.43 -4.54 -2.21
CA THR A 68 -35.39 -5.49 -1.11
C THR A 68 -35.00 -6.87 -1.62
N ASN A 69 -34.26 -7.60 -0.82
CA ASN A 69 -33.91 -8.99 -1.10
C ASN A 69 -33.93 -9.79 0.19
N TYR A 70 -34.84 -10.75 0.28
CA TYR A 70 -34.94 -11.63 1.43
C TYR A 70 -34.15 -12.92 1.17
N ARG A 71 -33.27 -13.25 2.11
CA ARG A 71 -32.50 -14.49 2.10
C ARG A 71 -33.05 -15.45 3.16
N SER A 72 -33.80 -16.43 2.75
CA SER A 72 -34.46 -17.39 3.67
C SER A 72 -33.46 -18.27 4.43
N TRP A 73 -32.31 -18.56 3.84
CA TRP A 73 -31.29 -19.43 4.44
C TRP A 73 -30.63 -18.83 5.68
N ASN A 74 -30.60 -17.52 5.84
CA ASN A 74 -30.07 -16.84 7.02
C ASN A 74 -31.05 -15.82 7.64
N ASN A 75 -32.30 -15.83 7.22
CA ASN A 75 -33.37 -14.93 7.72
C ASN A 75 -32.96 -13.44 7.65
N THR A 76 -32.29 -13.05 6.56
CA THR A 76 -31.81 -11.68 6.37
C THR A 76 -32.60 -10.98 5.27
N LEU A 77 -33.16 -9.82 5.56
CA LEU A 77 -33.76 -8.94 4.59
C LEU A 77 -32.76 -7.82 4.26
N ASN A 78 -32.26 -7.80 3.01
CA ASN A 78 -31.48 -6.69 2.51
C ASN A 78 -32.42 -5.60 1.99
N VAL A 79 -32.19 -4.38 2.44
CA VAL A 79 -32.93 -3.20 1.98
C VAL A 79 -31.90 -2.18 1.50
N ASP A 80 -32.02 -1.72 0.27
CA ASP A 80 -31.19 -0.63 -0.23
C ASP A 80 -32.01 0.38 -1.03
N PHE A 81 -31.50 1.59 -1.15
CA PHE A 81 -32.12 2.68 -1.86
C PHE A 81 -31.07 3.69 -2.30
N ASP A 82 -31.41 4.51 -3.28
CA ASP A 82 -30.51 5.52 -3.81
C ASP A 82 -30.91 6.90 -3.28
N ILE A 83 -29.94 7.72 -2.91
CA ILE A 83 -30.14 9.13 -2.57
C ILE A 83 -29.29 9.96 -3.53
N ILE A 84 -29.93 10.83 -4.31
CA ILE A 84 -29.25 11.72 -5.23
C ILE A 84 -28.64 12.87 -4.44
N VAL A 85 -27.32 13.01 -4.50
CA VAL A 85 -26.55 14.00 -3.72
C VAL A 85 -25.57 14.77 -4.60
N LYS A 86 -25.18 15.94 -4.13
CA LYS A 86 -24.05 16.69 -4.66
C LYS A 86 -22.76 16.21 -3.98
N GLU A 87 -21.63 16.41 -4.64
CA GLU A 87 -20.32 15.83 -4.26
C GLU A 87 -19.94 15.97 -2.78
N ASN A 88 -20.27 17.06 -2.10
CA ASN A 88 -19.83 17.31 -0.72
C ASN A 88 -20.97 17.26 0.32
N ASP A 89 -22.15 16.76 -0.05
CA ASP A 89 -23.33 16.80 0.80
C ASP A 89 -23.54 15.54 1.64
N PHE A 90 -22.56 14.65 1.69
CA PHE A 90 -22.67 13.39 2.44
C PHE A 90 -21.36 13.03 3.14
N PRO A 91 -21.41 12.22 4.20
CA PRO A 91 -20.21 11.74 4.89
C PRO A 91 -19.31 10.94 3.96
N LYS A 92 -18.03 11.30 3.91
CA LYS A 92 -17.07 10.63 3.04
C LYS A 92 -16.48 9.41 3.71
N GLU A 93 -16.34 8.32 2.93
CA GLU A 93 -15.65 7.13 3.36
C GLU A 93 -14.17 7.45 3.65
N PRO A 94 -13.60 6.95 4.77
CA PRO A 94 -12.19 7.14 5.06
C PRO A 94 -11.32 6.54 3.96
N GLU A 95 -10.27 7.26 3.57
CA GLU A 95 -9.29 6.76 2.63
C GLU A 95 -8.22 5.95 3.35
N LYS A 96 -7.82 4.85 2.72
CA LYS A 96 -6.72 4.04 3.18
C LYS A 96 -5.41 4.68 2.71
N ASP A 97 -4.67 5.30 3.63
CA ASP A 97 -3.45 6.08 3.36
C ASP A 97 -2.14 5.27 3.49
N TYR A 98 -2.23 3.97 3.54
CA TYR A 98 -1.09 3.06 3.63
C TYR A 98 -1.26 1.87 2.69
N GLU A 99 -0.15 1.27 2.28
CA GLU A 99 -0.15 0.06 1.47
C GLU A 99 -0.02 -1.17 2.36
N THR A 100 -0.80 -2.21 2.05
CA THR A 100 -0.70 -3.49 2.73
C THR A 100 0.44 -4.30 2.13
N ILE A 101 1.39 -4.69 2.98
CA ILE A 101 2.51 -5.55 2.60
C ILE A 101 2.18 -6.97 3.09
N HIS A 102 2.06 -7.92 2.17
CA HIS A 102 1.84 -9.32 2.52
C HIS A 102 3.08 -9.92 3.16
N GLN A 103 2.90 -10.81 4.12
CA GLN A 103 4.00 -11.45 4.85
C GLN A 103 5.00 -12.13 3.93
N HIS A 104 4.55 -12.81 2.89
CA HIS A 104 5.42 -13.48 1.93
C HIS A 104 6.28 -12.46 1.16
N THR A 105 5.67 -11.40 0.64
CA THR A 105 6.34 -10.33 -0.08
C THR A 105 7.37 -9.61 0.81
N TYR A 106 6.99 -9.31 2.04
CA TYR A 106 7.87 -8.69 3.03
C TYR A 106 9.11 -9.54 3.27
N ARG A 107 8.92 -10.83 3.53
CA ARG A 107 10.00 -11.79 3.80
C ARG A 107 10.95 -11.89 2.61
N GLU A 108 10.42 -11.99 1.41
CA GLU A 108 11.19 -12.08 0.17
C GLU A 108 12.01 -10.82 -0.07
N MET A 109 11.42 -9.64 0.02
CA MET A 109 12.11 -8.36 -0.15
C MET A 109 13.21 -8.17 0.90
N LYS A 110 12.91 -8.49 2.16
CA LYS A 110 13.86 -8.39 3.27
C LYS A 110 15.07 -9.31 3.04
N GLU A 111 14.83 -10.54 2.61
CA GLU A 111 15.88 -11.51 2.30
C GLU A 111 16.73 -11.04 1.14
N ASP A 112 16.13 -10.58 0.05
CA ASP A 112 16.84 -10.08 -1.13
C ASP A 112 17.75 -8.90 -0.78
N ILE A 113 17.24 -7.93 -0.05
CA ILE A 113 18.02 -6.75 0.36
C ILE A 113 19.14 -7.15 1.32
N THR A 114 18.86 -8.02 2.26
CA THR A 114 19.88 -8.51 3.22
C THR A 114 21.00 -9.26 2.52
N ASN A 115 20.68 -10.12 1.56
CA ASN A 115 21.66 -10.86 0.76
C ASN A 115 22.50 -9.91 -0.07
N ALA A 116 21.89 -8.93 -0.73
CA ALA A 116 22.60 -7.91 -1.51
C ALA A 116 23.56 -7.11 -0.62
N LEU A 117 23.13 -6.70 0.56
CA LEU A 117 23.98 -5.99 1.53
C LEU A 117 25.17 -6.83 1.97
N THR A 118 24.95 -8.10 2.25
CA THR A 118 26.01 -9.04 2.63
C THR A 118 27.09 -9.12 1.54
N ILE A 119 26.67 -9.29 0.30
CA ILE A 119 27.58 -9.37 -0.85
C ILE A 119 28.37 -8.06 -1.02
N LEU A 120 27.69 -6.92 -0.96
CA LEU A 120 28.32 -5.61 -1.14
C LEU A 120 29.30 -5.25 -0.02
N LYS A 121 29.00 -5.66 1.21
CA LYS A 121 29.89 -5.42 2.36
C LYS A 121 31.14 -6.32 2.34
N MET A 122 31.07 -7.43 1.62
CA MET A 122 32.20 -8.36 1.47
C MET A 122 33.07 -8.07 0.25
N THR A 123 32.62 -7.20 -0.65
CA THR A 123 33.41 -6.86 -1.85
C THR A 123 34.44 -5.76 -1.57
N ASP A 124 35.62 -5.86 -2.18
CA ASP A 124 36.62 -4.81 -2.13
C ASP A 124 36.51 -3.80 -3.28
N GLU A 125 35.51 -3.96 -4.15
CA GLU A 125 35.30 -3.07 -5.28
C GLU A 125 34.74 -1.72 -4.84
N GLU A 126 35.30 -0.64 -5.36
CA GLU A 126 34.87 0.74 -5.05
C GLU A 126 33.52 1.09 -5.68
N THR A 127 33.18 0.42 -6.80
CA THR A 127 31.94 0.62 -7.52
C THR A 127 31.21 -0.68 -7.72
N VAL A 128 29.87 -0.59 -7.76
CA VAL A 128 29.01 -1.76 -7.98
C VAL A 128 29.01 -2.11 -9.46
N ASN A 129 29.23 -3.39 -9.79
CA ASN A 129 29.22 -3.84 -11.18
C ASN A 129 27.79 -3.87 -11.76
N ALA A 130 27.70 -3.90 -13.10
CA ALA A 130 26.43 -3.85 -13.81
C ALA A 130 25.50 -5.04 -13.48
N SER A 131 26.05 -6.22 -13.28
CA SER A 131 25.29 -7.42 -12.94
C SER A 131 24.60 -7.27 -11.58
N THR A 132 25.33 -6.81 -10.58
CA THR A 132 24.80 -6.56 -9.24
C THR A 132 23.76 -5.44 -9.27
N MET A 133 24.04 -4.34 -9.98
CA MET A 133 23.09 -3.24 -10.12
C MET A 133 21.77 -3.68 -10.75
N LYS A 134 21.82 -4.57 -11.72
CA LYS A 134 20.62 -5.12 -12.36
C LYS A 134 19.75 -5.89 -11.36
N GLN A 135 20.36 -6.61 -10.44
CA GLN A 135 19.64 -7.40 -9.42
C GLN A 135 19.00 -6.54 -8.35
N ILE A 136 19.64 -5.43 -7.96
CA ILE A 136 19.21 -4.61 -6.83
C ILE A 136 18.51 -3.30 -7.21
N ALA A 137 18.49 -2.93 -8.50
CA ALA A 137 17.95 -1.66 -8.97
C ALA A 137 16.48 -1.43 -8.54
N LYS A 138 15.70 -2.49 -8.47
CA LYS A 138 14.29 -2.41 -8.04
C LYS A 138 14.10 -2.00 -6.57
N TYR A 139 15.16 -2.07 -5.75
CA TYR A 139 15.13 -1.69 -4.33
C TYR A 139 15.78 -0.32 -4.07
N LEU A 140 16.28 0.32 -5.11
CA LEU A 140 16.93 1.63 -5.01
C LEU A 140 15.94 2.81 -5.40
#